data_68ff1724fc413bd94db42dec0622da63
#
_entry.id   68ff1724fc413bd94db42dec0622da63
#
_cell.length_a   1.000
_cell.length_b   1.000
_cell.length_c   1.000
_cell.angle_alpha   90.00
_cell.angle_beta   90.00
_cell.angle_gamma   90.00
#
_symmetry.space_group_name_H-M   'P 1'
#
loop_
_entity.id
_entity.type
_entity.pdbx_description
1 polymer ?
#
loop_
_entity_poly.entity_id
_entity_poly.type
_entity_poly.pdbx_seq_one_letter_code
_entity_poly.pdbx_strand_id
1 'polypeptide(L)'
;MKDRIEINPNVTPFHFKVPEDILKNILCRVTDYPWHEMPDDGGWDYGTNLEYLKELCNYWVDKFDWRTQENKINSFSNFKATVDGIDLHFIFEEGSGENPTPLIISHGWPGSVAEFFDLIEPLAHPERFGGNIEDAFTVIVPSLPGFGFSGRPPRPYGPRKMASVLNSLMTNTLGFESYLAQGGDWGGAICS
;
A
#
# COMPACT_ATOMS: atom_id res chain seq x y z
N MET A 1 3.49 -21.91 -7.04
CA MET A 1 3.54 -20.45 -7.31
C MET A 1 4.52 -19.71 -6.40
N LYS A 2 4.63 -20.06 -5.11
CA LYS A 2 5.78 -19.63 -4.25
C LYS A 2 7.12 -19.82 -4.96
N ASP A 3 7.25 -20.91 -5.73
CA ASP A 3 8.41 -21.19 -6.55
C ASP A 3 8.73 -20.12 -7.63
N ARG A 4 7.74 -19.34 -8.09
CA ARG A 4 7.97 -18.27 -9.08
C ARG A 4 8.66 -17.06 -8.48
N ILE A 5 8.32 -16.71 -7.25
CA ILE A 5 8.96 -15.59 -6.54
C ILE A 5 10.33 -16.01 -6.00
N GLU A 6 10.45 -17.23 -5.50
CA GLU A 6 11.73 -17.75 -4.98
C GLU A 6 12.78 -17.97 -6.08
N ILE A 7 12.33 -18.20 -7.33
CA ILE A 7 13.24 -18.43 -8.48
C ILE A 7 13.66 -17.11 -9.17
N ASN A 8 12.91 -16.01 -8.99
CA ASN A 8 13.29 -14.74 -9.62
C ASN A 8 14.33 -14.01 -8.75
N PRO A 9 15.62 -13.94 -9.16
CA PRO A 9 16.68 -13.31 -8.36
C PRO A 9 16.49 -11.80 -8.16
N ASN A 10 15.55 -11.19 -8.88
CA ASN A 10 15.24 -9.76 -8.77
C ASN A 10 14.16 -9.47 -7.73
N VAL A 11 13.52 -10.49 -7.14
CA VAL A 11 12.50 -10.36 -6.11
C VAL A 11 13.10 -10.74 -4.76
N THR A 12 13.08 -9.83 -3.81
CA THR A 12 13.62 -10.03 -2.47
C THR A 12 12.55 -9.80 -1.40
N PRO A 13 12.47 -10.64 -0.37
CA PRO A 13 11.62 -10.36 0.79
C PRO A 13 11.95 -9.00 1.39
N PHE A 14 10.91 -8.27 1.79
CA PHE A 14 11.05 -6.95 2.38
C PHE A 14 10.40 -6.92 3.76
N HIS A 15 11.16 -6.50 4.75
CA HIS A 15 10.69 -6.23 6.10
C HIS A 15 11.18 -4.85 6.49
N PHE A 16 10.29 -4.00 6.98
CA PHE A 16 10.71 -2.66 7.36
C PHE A 16 10.54 -2.42 8.85
N LYS A 17 11.39 -1.53 9.35
CA LYS A 17 11.34 -1.03 10.72
C LYS A 17 11.71 0.43 10.70
N VAL A 18 10.79 1.28 11.14
CA VAL A 18 11.07 2.72 11.25
C VAL A 18 12.00 2.96 12.43
N PRO A 19 13.14 3.65 12.24
CA PRO A 19 14.04 4.00 13.33
C PRO A 19 13.36 4.83 14.42
N GLU A 20 13.76 4.62 15.68
CA GLU A 20 13.14 5.28 16.84
C GLU A 20 13.32 6.81 16.83
N ASP A 21 14.43 7.30 16.31
CA ASP A 21 14.71 8.72 16.17
C ASP A 21 13.76 9.40 15.17
N ILE A 22 13.38 8.69 14.09
CA ILE A 22 12.38 9.16 13.13
C ILE A 22 11.01 9.24 13.80
N LEU A 23 10.59 8.21 14.55
CA LEU A 23 9.31 8.22 15.26
C LEU A 23 9.25 9.34 16.28
N LYS A 24 10.31 9.51 17.07
CA LYS A 24 10.42 10.62 18.04
C LYS A 24 10.34 11.98 17.36
N ASN A 25 11.03 12.15 16.22
CA ASN A 25 10.98 13.40 15.46
C ASN A 25 9.56 13.70 14.95
N ILE A 26 8.83 12.69 14.46
CA ILE A 26 7.43 12.84 14.04
C ILE A 26 6.58 13.31 15.22
N LEU A 27 6.67 12.63 16.37
CA LEU A 27 5.89 12.98 17.56
C LEU A 27 6.21 14.39 18.06
N CYS A 28 7.50 14.78 18.12
CA CYS A 28 7.89 16.16 18.47
C CYS A 28 7.23 17.18 17.53
N ARG A 29 7.27 16.92 16.22
CA ARG A 29 6.69 17.85 15.24
C ARG A 29 5.17 17.97 15.35
N VAL A 30 4.47 16.89 15.71
CA VAL A 30 3.03 16.91 15.99
C VAL A 30 2.74 17.70 17.26
N THR A 31 3.51 17.45 18.33
CA THR A 31 3.35 18.12 19.63
C THR A 31 3.64 19.62 19.53
N ASP A 32 4.70 20.00 18.81
CA ASP A 32 5.17 21.38 18.73
C ASP A 32 4.54 22.15 17.57
N TYR A 33 3.48 21.61 16.94
CA TYR A 33 2.85 22.25 15.79
C TYR A 33 2.24 23.61 16.18
N PRO A 34 2.62 24.71 15.50
CA PRO A 34 2.09 26.04 15.81
C PRO A 34 0.68 26.19 15.24
N TRP A 35 -0.32 26.03 16.09
CA TRP A 35 -1.71 26.20 15.70
C TRP A 35 -2.01 27.67 15.37
N HIS A 36 -2.73 27.89 14.26
CA HIS A 36 -3.25 29.20 13.90
C HIS A 36 -4.67 29.35 14.43
N GLU A 37 -5.06 30.58 14.67
CA GLU A 37 -6.45 30.91 15.00
C GLU A 37 -7.32 30.85 13.73
N MET A 38 -8.50 30.25 13.86
CA MET A 38 -9.49 30.30 12.80
C MET A 38 -10.39 31.54 12.98
N PRO A 39 -10.76 32.24 11.90
CA PRO A 39 -11.75 33.30 11.99
C PRO A 39 -13.09 32.66 12.34
N ASP A 40 -13.72 33.16 13.37
CA ASP A 40 -14.98 32.64 13.93
C ASP A 40 -14.93 31.15 14.33
N ASP A 41 -15.98 30.67 14.93
CA ASP A 41 -16.18 29.26 15.21
C ASP A 41 -16.81 28.54 13.98
N GLY A 42 -16.13 28.65 12.82
CA GLY A 42 -16.61 28.18 11.52
C GLY A 42 -16.90 26.67 11.43
N GLY A 43 -16.67 25.93 12.49
CA GLY A 43 -16.93 24.48 12.56
C GLY A 43 -16.24 23.73 11.42
N TRP A 44 -17.03 23.08 10.55
CA TRP A 44 -16.57 22.33 9.38
C TRP A 44 -16.82 23.06 8.05
N ASP A 45 -17.39 24.27 8.09
CA ASP A 45 -17.84 24.97 6.88
C ASP A 45 -16.69 25.40 5.97
N TYR A 46 -15.50 25.63 6.55
CA TYR A 46 -14.31 26.07 5.79
C TYR A 46 -13.23 24.99 5.66
N GLY A 47 -13.50 23.77 6.13
CA GLY A 47 -12.56 22.67 6.11
C GLY A 47 -12.53 21.92 7.42
N THR A 48 -11.38 21.32 7.76
CA THR A 48 -11.25 20.55 8.99
C THR A 48 -11.40 21.42 10.22
N ASN A 49 -12.29 21.03 11.13
CA ASN A 49 -12.47 21.71 12.40
C ASN A 49 -11.19 21.70 13.22
N LEU A 50 -10.77 22.86 13.73
CA LEU A 50 -9.51 23.04 14.44
C LEU A 50 -9.44 22.23 15.75
N GLU A 51 -10.51 22.22 16.53
CA GLU A 51 -10.53 21.49 17.81
C GLU A 51 -10.48 19.98 17.55
N TYR A 52 -11.24 19.48 16.58
CA TYR A 52 -11.14 18.07 16.16
C TYR A 52 -9.71 17.70 15.73
N LEU A 53 -9.04 18.57 14.97
CA LEU A 53 -7.67 18.29 14.53
C LEU A 53 -6.69 18.26 15.71
N LYS A 54 -6.86 19.14 16.70
CA LYS A 54 -6.10 19.11 17.96
C LYS A 54 -6.34 17.82 18.74
N GLU A 55 -7.60 17.38 18.87
CA GLU A 55 -7.94 16.10 19.50
C GLU A 55 -7.28 14.92 18.78
N LEU A 56 -7.30 14.90 17.44
CA LEU A 56 -6.65 13.87 16.63
C LEU A 56 -5.13 13.86 16.84
N CYS A 57 -4.48 15.02 16.90
CA CYS A 57 -3.06 15.11 17.19
C CYS A 57 -2.72 14.62 18.60
N ASN A 58 -3.53 14.95 19.62
CA ASN A 58 -3.37 14.43 20.96
C ASN A 58 -3.52 12.89 20.98
N TYR A 59 -4.54 12.36 20.30
CA TYR A 59 -4.70 10.90 20.13
C TYR A 59 -3.46 10.27 19.49
N TRP A 60 -2.91 10.91 18.45
CA TRP A 60 -1.71 10.40 17.77
C TRP A 60 -0.51 10.33 18.72
N VAL A 61 -0.30 11.38 19.52
CA VAL A 61 0.83 11.43 20.46
C VAL A 61 0.64 10.44 21.62
N ASP A 62 -0.57 10.37 22.18
CA ASP A 62 -0.82 9.68 23.46
C ASP A 62 -1.30 8.23 23.31
N LYS A 63 -1.94 7.89 22.22
CA LYS A 63 -2.69 6.63 22.06
C LYS A 63 -2.28 5.79 20.87
N PHE A 64 -1.88 6.43 19.75
CA PHE A 64 -1.56 5.72 18.54
C PHE A 64 -0.23 4.98 18.66
N ASP A 65 -0.28 3.65 18.55
CA ASP A 65 0.92 2.81 18.57
C ASP A 65 1.37 2.45 17.16
N TRP A 66 2.41 3.15 16.69
CA TRP A 66 3.02 2.87 15.40
C TRP A 66 3.55 1.43 15.30
N ARG A 67 4.12 0.86 16.38
CA ARG A 67 4.70 -0.48 16.33
C ARG A 67 3.65 -1.56 16.06
N THR A 68 2.45 -1.38 16.59
CA THR A 68 1.31 -2.24 16.23
C THR A 68 0.98 -2.17 14.74
N GLN A 69 0.97 -0.96 14.13
CA GLN A 69 0.72 -0.80 12.70
C GLN A 69 1.88 -1.35 11.85
N GLU A 70 3.11 -1.11 12.25
CA GLU A 70 4.31 -1.65 11.60
C GLU A 70 4.28 -3.18 11.58
N ASN A 71 3.89 -3.81 12.70
CA ASN A 71 3.73 -5.25 12.78
C ASN A 71 2.59 -5.76 11.88
N LYS A 72 1.47 -5.03 11.79
CA LYS A 72 0.36 -5.37 10.86
C LYS A 72 0.85 -5.35 9.42
N ILE A 73 1.60 -4.34 9.00
CA ILE A 73 2.15 -4.27 7.64
C ILE A 73 3.13 -5.43 7.39
N ASN A 74 4.01 -5.71 8.35
CA ASN A 74 5.01 -6.77 8.25
C ASN A 74 4.42 -8.19 8.38
N SER A 75 3.15 -8.35 8.77
CA SER A 75 2.48 -9.66 8.79
C SER A 75 2.10 -10.14 7.38
N PHE A 76 2.02 -9.24 6.41
CA PHE A 76 1.85 -9.60 5.01
C PHE A 76 3.17 -10.02 4.35
N SER A 77 3.09 -10.78 3.29
CA SER A 77 4.25 -11.18 2.48
C SER A 77 4.71 -9.99 1.62
N ASN A 78 5.60 -9.16 2.16
CA ASN A 78 6.13 -7.98 1.48
C ASN A 78 7.39 -8.32 0.69
N PHE A 79 7.50 -7.75 -0.51
CA PHE A 79 8.63 -7.95 -1.42
C PHE A 79 9.07 -6.64 -2.06
N LYS A 80 10.30 -6.65 -2.57
CA LYS A 80 10.83 -5.62 -3.46
C LYS A 80 11.44 -6.25 -4.72
N ALA A 81 11.29 -5.53 -5.83
CA ALA A 81 11.94 -5.88 -7.09
C ALA A 81 12.33 -4.62 -7.86
N THR A 82 13.42 -4.69 -8.62
CA THR A 82 13.75 -3.63 -9.59
C THR A 82 12.93 -3.84 -10.86
N VAL A 83 11.96 -2.96 -11.10
CA VAL A 83 11.06 -3.00 -12.25
C VAL A 83 11.22 -1.70 -13.05
N ASP A 84 11.63 -1.80 -14.32
CA ASP A 84 11.91 -0.64 -15.19
C ASP A 84 12.82 0.42 -14.52
N GLY A 85 13.80 -0.03 -13.72
CA GLY A 85 14.73 0.84 -12.99
C GLY A 85 14.17 1.47 -11.71
N ILE A 86 12.97 1.08 -11.27
CA ILE A 86 12.37 1.49 -10.00
C ILE A 86 12.48 0.34 -9.01
N ASP A 87 12.96 0.61 -7.79
CA ASP A 87 12.86 -0.31 -6.65
C ASP A 87 11.41 -0.34 -6.17
N LEU A 88 10.62 -1.28 -6.70
CA LEU A 88 9.17 -1.37 -6.49
C LEU A 88 8.86 -2.31 -5.33
N HIS A 89 8.14 -1.80 -4.33
CA HIS A 89 7.58 -2.59 -3.24
C HIS A 89 6.19 -3.11 -3.62
N PHE A 90 5.88 -4.33 -3.19
CA PHE A 90 4.54 -4.90 -3.31
C PHE A 90 4.29 -5.96 -2.23
N ILE A 91 3.02 -6.12 -1.86
CA ILE A 91 2.53 -7.26 -1.11
C ILE A 91 2.12 -8.33 -2.12
N PHE A 92 2.43 -9.57 -1.83
CA PHE A 92 2.03 -10.72 -2.61
C PHE A 92 1.39 -11.77 -1.70
N GLU A 93 0.11 -12.05 -1.94
CA GLU A 93 -0.61 -13.12 -1.23
C GLU A 93 -1.08 -14.15 -2.24
N GLU A 94 -0.55 -15.37 -2.11
CA GLU A 94 -0.93 -16.47 -2.98
C GLU A 94 -2.33 -16.95 -2.63
N GLY A 95 -3.21 -17.00 -3.62
CA GLY A 95 -4.58 -17.45 -3.44
C GLY A 95 -4.68 -18.94 -3.16
N SER A 96 -5.75 -19.33 -2.46
CA SER A 96 -6.13 -20.72 -2.26
C SER A 96 -6.57 -21.38 -3.57
N GLY A 97 -6.66 -22.72 -3.58
CA GLY A 97 -7.08 -23.49 -4.75
C GLY A 97 -5.95 -23.82 -5.72
N GLU A 98 -6.28 -24.51 -6.80
CA GLU A 98 -5.28 -25.02 -7.75
C GLU A 98 -4.75 -23.95 -8.70
N ASN A 99 -5.61 -23.02 -9.15
CA ASN A 99 -5.29 -22.00 -10.14
C ASN A 99 -5.94 -20.65 -9.82
N PRO A 100 -5.56 -19.98 -8.72
CA PRO A 100 -6.14 -18.69 -8.34
C PRO A 100 -5.80 -17.63 -9.39
N THR A 101 -6.79 -16.84 -9.78
CA THR A 101 -6.64 -15.80 -10.80
C THR A 101 -5.73 -14.68 -10.27
N PRO A 102 -4.67 -14.28 -10.98
CA PRO A 102 -3.83 -13.15 -10.55
C PRO A 102 -4.61 -11.83 -10.60
N LEU A 103 -4.53 -11.05 -9.52
CA LEU A 103 -5.21 -9.78 -9.38
C LEU A 103 -4.23 -8.74 -8.84
N ILE A 104 -4.01 -7.66 -9.58
CA ILE A 104 -3.31 -6.48 -9.07
C ILE A 104 -4.31 -5.44 -8.59
N ILE A 105 -4.10 -4.92 -7.37
CA ILE A 105 -4.95 -3.87 -6.79
C ILE A 105 -4.10 -2.63 -6.52
N SER A 106 -4.45 -1.51 -7.15
CA SER A 106 -3.67 -0.27 -7.12
C SER A 106 -4.37 0.82 -6.30
N HIS A 107 -3.64 1.37 -5.32
CA HIS A 107 -4.09 2.51 -4.53
C HIS A 107 -4.00 3.84 -5.31
N GLY A 108 -4.47 4.92 -4.71
CA GLY A 108 -4.46 6.26 -5.26
C GLY A 108 -3.68 7.27 -4.42
N TRP A 109 -4.06 8.55 -4.51
CA TRP A 109 -3.47 9.65 -3.76
C TRP A 109 -4.56 10.41 -2.97
N PRO A 110 -4.30 10.74 -1.70
CA PRO A 110 -3.18 10.31 -0.86
C PRO A 110 -3.45 8.92 -0.29
N GLY A 111 -2.71 7.91 -0.72
CA GLY A 111 -2.99 6.53 -0.36
C GLY A 111 -1.76 5.65 -0.25
N SER A 112 -1.98 4.40 0.10
CA SER A 112 -0.96 3.37 0.23
C SER A 112 -1.57 1.97 0.18
N VAL A 113 -0.71 0.95 0.22
CA VAL A 113 -1.13 -0.46 0.32
C VAL A 113 -2.04 -0.73 1.54
N ALA A 114 -2.02 0.13 2.55
CA ALA A 114 -2.84 -0.02 3.76
C ALA A 114 -4.36 0.04 3.49
N GLU A 115 -4.77 0.66 2.37
CA GLU A 115 -6.18 0.69 1.95
C GLU A 115 -6.76 -0.72 1.74
N PHE A 116 -5.91 -1.71 1.45
CA PHE A 116 -6.33 -3.05 1.05
C PHE A 116 -6.08 -4.14 2.10
N PHE A 117 -5.55 -3.81 3.29
CA PHE A 117 -5.21 -4.81 4.31
C PHE A 117 -6.38 -5.71 4.69
N ASP A 118 -7.60 -5.17 4.74
CA ASP A 118 -8.79 -5.94 5.09
C ASP A 118 -9.43 -6.67 3.88
N LEU A 119 -8.88 -6.47 2.67
CA LEU A 119 -9.33 -7.11 1.43
C LEU A 119 -8.41 -8.24 0.98
N ILE A 120 -7.12 -8.21 1.33
CA ILE A 120 -6.13 -9.16 0.84
C ILE A 120 -6.52 -10.60 1.20
N GLU A 121 -6.75 -10.87 2.48
CA GLU A 121 -7.08 -12.22 2.95
C GLU A 121 -8.43 -12.73 2.42
N PRO A 122 -9.54 -11.95 2.45
CA PRO A 122 -10.81 -12.38 1.88
C PRO A 122 -10.77 -12.68 0.39
N LEU A 123 -9.95 -11.96 -0.38
CA LEU A 123 -9.78 -12.22 -1.81
C LEU A 123 -8.87 -13.41 -2.10
N ALA A 124 -7.83 -13.60 -1.30
CA ALA A 124 -6.90 -14.71 -1.49
C ALA A 124 -7.43 -16.03 -0.93
N HIS A 125 -8.21 -15.98 0.14
CA HIS A 125 -8.69 -17.15 0.89
C HIS A 125 -10.20 -17.05 1.20
N PRO A 126 -11.06 -16.92 0.17
CA PRO A 126 -12.49 -16.69 0.37
C PRO A 126 -13.18 -17.76 1.21
N GLU A 127 -12.71 -19.00 1.20
CA GLU A 127 -13.23 -20.10 2.00
C GLU A 127 -13.15 -19.86 3.52
N ARG A 128 -12.23 -19.02 3.97
CA ARG A 128 -12.11 -18.65 5.39
C ARG A 128 -13.17 -17.63 5.81
N PHE A 129 -13.81 -17.00 4.84
CA PHE A 129 -14.82 -15.94 5.02
C PHE A 129 -16.20 -16.34 4.51
N GLY A 130 -16.43 -17.66 4.28
CA GLY A 130 -17.72 -18.20 3.84
C GLY A 130 -17.93 -18.17 2.32
N GLY A 131 -16.91 -17.82 1.54
CA GLY A 131 -16.92 -17.92 0.07
C GLY A 131 -16.47 -19.28 -0.44
N ASN A 132 -16.29 -19.37 -1.76
CA ASN A 132 -15.84 -20.58 -2.43
C ASN A 132 -14.34 -20.46 -2.75
N ILE A 133 -13.58 -21.52 -2.51
CA ILE A 133 -12.14 -21.60 -2.83
C ILE A 133 -11.85 -21.40 -4.32
N GLU A 134 -12.78 -21.74 -5.20
CA GLU A 134 -12.67 -21.53 -6.66
C GLU A 134 -12.69 -20.04 -7.06
N ASP A 135 -13.17 -19.16 -6.16
CA ASP A 135 -13.21 -17.69 -6.38
C ASP A 135 -11.94 -16.99 -5.87
N ALA A 136 -10.92 -17.74 -5.44
CA ALA A 136 -9.68 -17.19 -4.90
C ALA A 136 -8.86 -16.45 -5.95
N PHE A 137 -8.23 -15.35 -5.51
CA PHE A 137 -7.26 -14.58 -6.30
C PHE A 137 -5.86 -14.72 -5.71
N THR A 138 -4.84 -14.75 -6.56
CA THR A 138 -3.50 -14.38 -6.13
C THR A 138 -3.41 -12.85 -6.16
N VAL A 139 -3.31 -12.22 -4.98
CA VAL A 139 -3.44 -10.77 -4.81
C VAL A 139 -2.08 -10.10 -4.77
N ILE A 140 -1.88 -9.12 -5.65
CA ILE A 140 -0.67 -8.29 -5.71
C ILE A 140 -1.05 -6.84 -5.42
N VAL A 141 -0.44 -6.24 -4.38
CA VAL A 141 -0.72 -4.86 -3.96
C VAL A 141 0.58 -4.06 -3.99
N PRO A 142 0.89 -3.36 -5.09
CA PRO A 142 2.08 -2.55 -5.19
C PRO A 142 1.94 -1.22 -4.44
N SER A 143 3.03 -0.73 -3.83
CA SER A 143 3.19 0.70 -3.61
C SER A 143 3.52 1.36 -4.95
N LEU A 144 2.73 2.35 -5.36
CA LEU A 144 2.99 3.07 -6.63
C LEU A 144 4.40 3.70 -6.64
N PRO A 145 5.04 3.85 -7.81
CA PRO A 145 6.33 4.53 -7.93
C PRO A 145 6.33 5.90 -7.23
N GLY A 146 7.20 6.09 -6.24
CA GLY A 146 7.28 7.29 -5.42
C GLY A 146 6.38 7.34 -4.19
N PHE A 147 5.58 6.28 -3.96
CA PHE A 147 4.71 6.14 -2.79
C PHE A 147 5.21 5.04 -1.84
N GLY A 148 4.82 5.14 -0.59
CA GLY A 148 5.09 4.13 0.43
C GLY A 148 6.54 3.69 0.47
N PHE A 149 6.77 2.41 0.19
CA PHE A 149 8.11 1.81 0.24
C PHE A 149 8.78 1.66 -1.13
N SER A 150 8.12 2.12 -2.20
CA SER A 150 8.69 2.13 -3.55
C SER A 150 9.66 3.29 -3.76
N GLY A 151 10.66 3.06 -4.59
CA GLY A 151 11.65 4.05 -4.98
C GLY A 151 11.03 5.22 -5.75
N ARG A 152 11.68 6.37 -5.65
CA ARG A 152 11.28 7.58 -6.40
C ARG A 152 11.67 7.45 -7.87
N PRO A 153 10.76 7.71 -8.79
CA PRO A 153 11.10 7.78 -10.21
C PRO A 153 12.03 8.97 -10.47
N PRO A 154 12.95 8.88 -11.45
CA PRO A 154 13.92 9.95 -11.76
C PRO A 154 13.27 11.22 -12.33
N ARG A 155 12.01 11.12 -12.75
CA ARG A 155 11.16 12.21 -13.25
C ARG A 155 9.71 11.90 -12.92
N PRO A 156 8.79 12.88 -12.93
CA PRO A 156 7.37 12.62 -12.67
C PRO A 156 6.80 11.56 -13.64
N TYR A 157 6.07 10.60 -13.09
CA TYR A 157 5.35 9.59 -13.86
C TYR A 157 3.85 9.90 -13.84
N GLY A 158 3.27 9.95 -15.04
CA GLY A 158 1.81 9.97 -15.18
C GLY A 158 1.22 8.54 -15.18
N PRO A 159 -0.13 8.41 -15.18
CA PRO A 159 -0.81 7.12 -15.08
C PRO A 159 -0.32 6.08 -16.10
N ARG A 160 -0.15 6.47 -17.34
CA ARG A 160 0.32 5.56 -18.42
C ARG A 160 1.70 4.95 -18.12
N LYS A 161 2.64 5.76 -17.58
CA LYS A 161 3.97 5.23 -17.24
C LYS A 161 3.91 4.37 -15.99
N MET A 162 3.07 4.72 -15.01
CA MET A 162 2.81 3.86 -13.85
C MET A 162 2.20 2.52 -14.28
N ALA A 163 1.17 2.55 -15.14
CA ALA A 163 0.58 1.34 -15.72
C ALA A 163 1.62 0.44 -16.41
N SER A 164 2.52 1.04 -17.20
CA SER A 164 3.63 0.29 -17.83
C SER A 164 4.53 -0.41 -16.81
N VAL A 165 4.89 0.27 -15.70
CA VAL A 165 5.72 -0.32 -14.64
C VAL A 165 4.97 -1.46 -13.94
N LEU A 166 3.69 -1.26 -13.60
CA LEU A 166 2.88 -2.31 -12.97
C LEU A 166 2.65 -3.51 -13.89
N ASN A 167 2.43 -3.26 -15.19
CA ASN A 167 2.37 -4.35 -16.17
C ASN A 167 3.71 -5.11 -16.24
N SER A 168 4.86 -4.41 -16.24
CA SER A 168 6.19 -5.06 -16.18
C SER A 168 6.38 -5.87 -14.89
N LEU A 169 5.85 -5.41 -13.75
CA LEU A 169 5.83 -6.21 -12.52
C LEU A 169 5.09 -7.52 -12.75
N MET A 170 3.84 -7.45 -13.27
CA MET A 170 3.00 -8.64 -13.42
C MET A 170 3.55 -9.61 -14.46
N THR A 171 3.96 -9.11 -15.63
CA THR A 171 4.36 -9.97 -16.76
C THR A 171 5.82 -10.37 -16.72
N ASN A 172 6.75 -9.41 -16.59
CA ASN A 172 8.18 -9.67 -16.71
C ASN A 172 8.82 -10.14 -15.42
N THR A 173 8.32 -9.63 -14.27
CA THR A 173 8.91 -9.95 -12.96
C THR A 173 8.24 -11.16 -12.31
N LEU A 174 6.90 -11.18 -12.27
CA LEU A 174 6.11 -12.26 -11.66
C LEU A 174 5.72 -13.36 -12.65
N GLY A 175 5.82 -13.12 -13.98
CA GLY A 175 5.62 -14.12 -15.02
C GLY A 175 4.15 -14.51 -15.28
N PHE A 176 3.20 -13.63 -14.95
CA PHE A 176 1.80 -13.86 -15.28
C PHE A 176 1.52 -13.54 -16.76
N GLU A 177 0.95 -14.49 -17.49
CA GLU A 177 0.55 -14.30 -18.89
C GLU A 177 -0.71 -13.42 -19.01
N SER A 178 -1.60 -13.53 -18.02
CA SER A 178 -2.83 -12.73 -17.92
C SER A 178 -3.14 -12.45 -16.44
N TYR A 179 -3.80 -11.33 -16.18
CA TYR A 179 -4.20 -10.93 -14.84
C TYR A 179 -5.36 -9.95 -14.88
N LEU A 180 -6.07 -9.83 -13.77
CA LEU A 180 -7.07 -8.77 -13.57
C LEU A 180 -6.41 -7.56 -12.89
N ALA A 181 -6.93 -6.37 -13.17
CA ALA A 181 -6.47 -5.12 -12.59
C ALA A 181 -7.64 -4.35 -12.00
N GLN A 182 -7.50 -3.89 -10.77
CA GLN A 182 -8.46 -3.09 -10.02
C GLN A 182 -7.76 -1.89 -9.39
N GLY A 183 -8.44 -0.76 -9.32
CA GLY A 183 -7.95 0.43 -8.64
C GLY A 183 -9.03 1.48 -8.45
N GLY A 184 -8.86 2.32 -7.44
CA GLY A 184 -9.63 3.51 -7.19
C GLY A 184 -8.76 4.76 -7.36
N ASP A 185 -9.36 5.94 -7.53
CA ASP A 185 -8.64 7.22 -7.69
C ASP A 185 -7.57 7.16 -8.80
N TRP A 186 -6.29 7.49 -8.51
CA TRP A 186 -5.18 7.29 -9.47
C TRP A 186 -5.04 5.84 -9.90
N GLY A 187 -5.27 4.87 -8.97
CA GLY A 187 -5.26 3.46 -9.31
C GLY A 187 -6.29 3.12 -10.38
N GLY A 188 -7.47 3.72 -10.37
CA GLY A 188 -8.47 3.56 -11.42
C GLY A 188 -7.98 4.06 -12.79
N ALA A 189 -7.32 5.24 -12.82
CA ALA A 189 -6.73 5.78 -14.05
C ALA A 189 -5.50 4.98 -14.55
N ILE A 190 -4.84 4.23 -13.66
CA ILE A 190 -3.71 3.36 -14.00
C ILE A 190 -4.21 2.03 -14.58
N CYS A 191 -5.34 1.51 -14.08
CA CYS A 191 -5.91 0.23 -14.49
C CYS A 191 -6.79 0.33 -15.76
N SER A 192 -7.15 1.55 -16.21
CA SER A 192 -7.93 1.79 -17.42
C SER A 192 -7.06 2.00 -18.67
#